data_8ba1e73bd56cef03c24f3820b1fed97d
#
_entry.id   8ba1e73bd56cef03c24f3820b1fed97d
#
_cell.length_a   1.000
_cell.length_b   1.000
_cell.length_c   1.000
_cell.angle_alpha   90.00
_cell.angle_beta   90.00
_cell.angle_gamma   90.00
#
_symmetry.space_group_name_H-M   'P 1'
#
loop_
_entity.id
_entity.type
_entity.pdbx_description
1 polymer ?
#
loop_
_entity_poly.entity_id
_entity_poly.type
_entity_poly.pdbx_seq_one_letter_code
_entity_poly.pdbx_strand_id
1 'polypeptide(L)'
;MTPEAISQIGAALMAIVWLAAPAHAKEEPLWEYGLGLGALGYSDYRGANTAHVFPVPVPYLNYNGPFLTADKDGLHGLLFNRPWVELNLSFDATMPVSNDRTRSDMPELKPTVEAGISLDFHLWRGDDGRVKIDFKVPVRQAFTLQMPPQPIGWTLTPGFRLDAEDALGHPGWEFGVFTGPLFANRHYNGYFYTVEPQNATASRPAYQATGGYAGSQFIVDLTKRFPKYWVGGFVRYESLAGAVFDDSPLVRRENYWAAGIVFAWMIGRSTQMVAVPR
;
A
#
# COMPACT_ATOMS: atom_id res chain seq x y z
N MET A 1 -4.19 58.84 10.31
CA MET A 1 -3.84 57.54 10.89
C MET A 1 -2.49 57.73 11.56
N THR A 2 -2.47 57.66 12.87
CA THR A 2 -1.29 57.92 13.70
C THR A 2 -0.36 56.71 13.74
N PRO A 3 0.96 56.88 13.90
CA PRO A 3 1.95 55.80 13.90
C PRO A 3 1.72 54.70 14.97
N GLU A 4 0.92 54.98 15.99
CA GLU A 4 0.58 54.06 17.06
C GLU A 4 -0.38 52.93 16.64
N ALA A 5 -1.22 53.16 15.62
CA ALA A 5 -2.14 52.14 15.11
C ALA A 5 -1.44 51.03 14.29
N ILE A 6 -0.27 51.33 13.72
CA ILE A 6 0.53 50.37 12.95
C ILE A 6 1.36 49.48 13.87
N SER A 7 1.74 49.97 15.05
CA SER A 7 2.50 49.21 16.05
C SER A 7 1.64 48.14 16.76
N GLN A 8 0.34 48.35 16.94
CA GLN A 8 -0.53 47.41 17.61
C GLN A 8 -1.00 46.26 16.70
N ILE A 9 -1.01 46.44 15.39
CA ILE A 9 -1.32 45.37 14.43
C ILE A 9 -0.11 44.44 14.24
N GLY A 10 1.12 44.93 14.37
CA GLY A 10 2.34 44.17 14.33
C GLY A 10 2.54 43.23 15.54
N ALA A 11 2.03 43.60 16.72
CA ALA A 11 2.18 42.81 17.95
C ALA A 11 1.12 41.69 18.08
N ALA A 12 -0.02 41.81 17.39
CA ALA A 12 -1.05 40.79 17.40
C ALA A 12 -0.77 39.60 16.43
N LEU A 13 0.17 39.78 15.49
CA LEU A 13 0.56 38.70 14.53
C LEU A 13 1.74 37.86 14.99
N MET A 14 2.33 38.13 16.15
CA MET A 14 3.48 37.38 16.69
C MET A 14 3.18 36.49 17.89
N ALA A 15 1.94 36.25 18.25
CA ALA A 15 1.58 35.47 19.44
C ALA A 15 0.73 34.26 19.15
N ILE A 16 0.78 33.69 17.93
CA ILE A 16 0.38 32.30 17.69
C ILE A 16 1.63 31.41 17.73
N VAL A 17 2.28 31.39 18.88
CA VAL A 17 3.09 30.24 19.28
C VAL A 17 2.09 29.14 19.55
N TRP A 18 1.89 28.27 18.58
CA TRP A 18 1.29 26.97 18.81
C TRP A 18 2.14 26.28 19.87
N LEU A 19 1.65 26.25 21.10
CA LEU A 19 2.05 25.25 22.08
C LEU A 19 1.61 23.91 21.47
N ALA A 20 2.50 23.29 20.69
CA ALA A 20 2.36 21.89 20.31
C ALA A 20 2.28 21.13 21.64
N ALA A 21 1.09 20.68 21.99
CA ALA A 21 0.93 19.70 23.05
C ALA A 21 1.91 18.56 22.74
N PRO A 22 2.67 18.04 23.72
CA PRO A 22 3.59 16.96 23.46
C PRO A 22 2.76 15.81 22.88
N ALA A 23 3.02 15.46 21.64
CA ALA A 23 2.49 14.24 21.04
C ALA A 23 2.83 13.13 22.02
N HIS A 24 1.85 12.39 22.51
CA HIS A 24 2.07 11.29 23.43
C HIS A 24 2.79 10.20 22.63
N ALA A 25 4.12 10.22 22.71
CA ALA A 25 4.94 9.19 22.08
C ALA A 25 4.68 7.86 22.80
N LYS A 26 4.39 6.83 22.01
CA LYS A 26 4.28 5.47 22.52
C LYS A 26 5.69 4.88 22.58
N GLU A 27 6.07 4.27 23.70
CA GLU A 27 7.32 3.53 23.78
C GLU A 27 7.15 2.14 23.16
N GLU A 28 7.95 1.85 22.14
CA GLU A 28 7.98 0.56 21.47
C GLU A 28 9.40 0.00 21.41
N PRO A 29 9.55 -1.35 21.34
CA PRO A 29 10.87 -1.95 21.14
C PRO A 29 11.49 -1.45 19.83
N LEU A 30 12.82 -1.22 19.83
CA LEU A 30 13.55 -0.84 18.61
C LEU A 30 13.33 -1.86 17.48
N TRP A 31 13.25 -3.15 17.82
CA TRP A 31 12.93 -4.20 16.86
C TRP A 31 12.17 -5.34 17.54
N GLU A 32 11.30 -5.98 16.75
CA GLU A 32 10.64 -7.24 17.06
C GLU A 32 10.64 -8.12 15.82
N TYR A 33 10.82 -9.41 16.00
CA TYR A 33 10.68 -10.37 14.92
C TYR A 33 9.90 -11.61 15.35
N GLY A 34 9.32 -12.26 14.38
CA GLY A 34 8.51 -13.43 14.61
C GLY A 34 8.28 -14.23 13.34
N LEU A 35 7.48 -15.25 13.45
CA LEU A 35 7.04 -16.08 12.34
C LEU A 35 5.54 -16.28 12.44
N GLY A 36 4.88 -16.13 11.31
CA GLY A 36 3.45 -16.31 11.20
C GLY A 36 3.05 -17.31 10.14
N LEU A 37 1.79 -17.67 10.20
CA LEU A 37 1.10 -18.41 9.17
C LEU A 37 -0.15 -17.62 8.79
N GLY A 38 -0.38 -17.50 7.49
CA GLY A 38 -1.55 -16.83 6.96
C GLY A 38 -2.23 -17.62 5.85
N ALA A 39 -3.37 -17.13 5.42
CA ALA A 39 -4.04 -17.54 4.20
C ALA A 39 -4.24 -16.31 3.32
N LEU A 40 -3.92 -16.43 2.04
CA LEU A 40 -4.08 -15.39 1.03
C LEU A 40 -4.95 -15.91 -0.10
N GLY A 41 -6.10 -15.26 -0.32
CA GLY A 41 -6.98 -15.48 -1.46
C GLY A 41 -6.85 -14.34 -2.45
N TYR A 42 -6.67 -14.64 -3.73
CA TYR A 42 -6.55 -13.64 -4.80
C TYR A 42 -6.92 -14.23 -6.16
N SER A 43 -7.30 -13.36 -7.11
CA SER A 43 -7.44 -13.75 -8.51
C SER A 43 -6.07 -13.71 -9.19
N ASP A 44 -5.86 -14.54 -10.20
CA ASP A 44 -4.59 -14.72 -10.91
C ASP A 44 -3.93 -13.40 -11.32
N TYR A 45 -4.72 -12.52 -11.89
CA TYR A 45 -4.35 -11.12 -12.15
C TYR A 45 -5.62 -10.26 -12.13
N ARG A 46 -5.48 -8.97 -12.17
CA ARG A 46 -6.59 -8.03 -12.21
C ARG A 46 -7.39 -8.23 -13.50
N GLY A 47 -8.66 -8.64 -13.36
CA GLY A 47 -9.50 -9.01 -14.51
C GLY A 47 -9.58 -10.51 -14.82
N ALA A 48 -8.80 -11.36 -14.14
CA ALA A 48 -8.93 -12.81 -14.25
C ALA A 48 -10.23 -13.31 -13.60
N ASN A 49 -10.75 -14.42 -14.09
CA ASN A 49 -11.91 -15.10 -13.52
C ASN A 49 -11.53 -16.35 -12.67
N THR A 50 -10.25 -16.65 -12.58
CA THR A 50 -9.70 -17.72 -11.74
C THR A 50 -9.15 -17.12 -10.45
N ALA A 51 -9.43 -17.75 -9.33
CA ALA A 51 -8.96 -17.32 -8.02
C ALA A 51 -8.41 -18.52 -7.23
N HIS A 52 -7.45 -18.25 -6.37
CA HIS A 52 -6.76 -19.25 -5.55
C HIS A 52 -6.71 -18.82 -4.09
N VAL A 53 -6.56 -19.80 -3.20
CA VAL A 53 -6.28 -19.58 -1.79
C VAL A 53 -5.04 -20.39 -1.41
N PHE A 54 -4.06 -19.72 -0.83
CA PHE A 54 -2.79 -20.34 -0.44
C PHE A 54 -2.49 -20.13 1.04
N PRO A 55 -1.98 -21.14 1.74
CA PRO A 55 -1.28 -20.92 3.00
C PRO A 55 0.05 -20.21 2.73
N VAL A 56 0.35 -19.16 3.50
CA VAL A 56 1.56 -18.37 3.32
C VAL A 56 2.32 -18.31 4.66
N PRO A 57 3.59 -18.74 4.71
CA PRO A 57 4.45 -18.41 5.83
C PRO A 57 4.77 -16.91 5.79
N VAL A 58 4.56 -16.21 6.89
CA VAL A 58 4.74 -14.76 6.97
C VAL A 58 5.83 -14.44 8.00
N PRO A 59 6.98 -13.92 7.57
CA PRO A 59 7.93 -13.34 8.51
C PRO A 59 7.31 -12.08 9.11
N TYR A 60 7.31 -11.99 10.43
CA TYR A 60 6.94 -10.78 11.15
C TYR A 60 8.21 -10.01 11.52
N LEU A 61 8.27 -8.76 11.13
CA LEU A 61 9.33 -7.85 11.48
C LEU A 61 8.71 -6.49 11.79
N ASN A 62 9.00 -5.96 12.98
CA ASN A 62 8.75 -4.57 13.33
C ASN A 62 10.08 -3.94 13.71
N TYR A 63 10.42 -2.81 13.10
CA TYR A 63 11.66 -2.08 13.37
C TYR A 63 11.38 -0.59 13.43
N ASN A 64 11.69 0.02 14.55
CA ASN A 64 11.44 1.42 14.86
C ASN A 64 12.75 2.21 14.91
N GLY A 65 13.49 2.25 13.82
CA GLY A 65 14.76 2.97 13.74
C GLY A 65 14.58 4.45 13.40
N PRO A 66 15.64 5.27 13.60
CA PRO A 66 15.57 6.72 13.38
C PRO A 66 15.49 7.13 11.90
N PHE A 67 15.92 6.26 10.97
CA PHE A 67 15.95 6.52 9.53
C PHE A 67 15.10 5.53 8.72
N LEU A 68 14.76 4.40 9.32
CA LEU A 68 14.02 3.33 8.70
C LEU A 68 13.05 2.77 9.73
N THR A 69 11.81 2.64 9.34
CA THR A 69 10.76 1.95 10.10
C THR A 69 10.22 0.84 9.24
N ALA A 70 10.07 -0.34 9.79
CA ALA A 70 9.40 -1.45 9.12
C ALA A 70 8.26 -1.91 10.02
N ASP A 71 7.04 -1.84 9.53
CA ASP A 71 5.83 -2.18 10.26
C ASP A 71 4.78 -2.88 9.37
N LYS A 72 3.54 -2.94 9.83
CA LYS A 72 2.42 -3.51 9.08
C LYS A 72 2.09 -2.78 7.76
N ASP A 73 2.44 -1.51 7.65
CA ASP A 73 2.17 -0.66 6.48
C ASP A 73 3.33 -0.72 5.46
N GLY A 74 4.41 -1.40 5.83
CA GLY A 74 5.56 -1.68 4.98
C GLY A 74 6.89 -1.16 5.50
N LEU A 75 7.78 -0.85 4.60
CA LEU A 75 9.09 -0.28 4.88
C LEU A 75 9.03 1.23 4.62
N HIS A 76 9.16 2.01 5.67
CA HIS A 76 9.16 3.46 5.62
C HIS A 76 10.60 3.95 5.80
N GLY A 77 11.14 4.56 4.76
CA GLY A 77 12.44 5.24 4.85
C GLY A 77 12.19 6.72 5.06
N LEU A 78 12.56 7.26 6.21
CA LEU A 78 12.50 8.70 6.48
C LEU A 78 13.58 9.43 5.65
N LEU A 79 13.41 9.44 4.33
CA LEU A 79 14.28 10.20 3.43
C LEU A 79 14.07 11.71 3.62
N PHE A 80 12.85 12.09 3.96
CA PHE A 80 12.47 13.46 4.25
C PHE A 80 11.17 13.45 5.07
N ASN A 81 11.16 14.16 6.21
CA ASN A 81 9.99 14.29 7.07
C ASN A 81 9.78 15.75 7.45
N ARG A 82 8.60 16.27 7.17
CA ARG A 82 8.09 17.57 7.62
C ARG A 82 6.69 17.38 8.23
N PRO A 83 6.21 18.31 9.06
CA PRO A 83 4.91 18.17 9.71
C PRO A 83 3.72 17.94 8.77
N TRP A 84 3.85 18.27 7.49
CA TRP A 84 2.78 18.21 6.50
C TRP A 84 3.06 17.26 5.34
N VAL A 85 4.33 16.76 5.18
CA VAL A 85 4.71 15.84 4.09
C VAL A 85 5.87 14.93 4.50
N GLU A 86 5.79 13.69 4.07
CA GLU A 86 6.80 12.67 4.29
C GLU A 86 7.15 11.98 2.97
N LEU A 87 8.42 11.64 2.79
CA LEU A 87 8.90 10.83 1.65
C LEU A 87 9.25 9.45 2.16
N ASN A 88 8.45 8.47 1.74
CA ASN A 88 8.55 7.07 2.15
C ASN A 88 9.00 6.17 1.01
N LEU A 89 9.46 4.97 1.36
CA LEU A 89 9.57 3.85 0.43
C LEU A 89 8.18 3.22 0.22
N SER A 90 7.93 2.73 -0.98
CA SER A 90 6.66 2.09 -1.32
C SER A 90 6.91 0.79 -2.05
N PHE A 91 6.23 -0.28 -1.62
CA PHE A 91 6.34 -1.61 -2.20
C PHE A 91 4.95 -2.18 -2.50
N ASP A 92 4.86 -3.05 -3.48
CA ASP A 92 3.71 -3.91 -3.77
C ASP A 92 4.23 -5.20 -4.43
N ALA A 93 3.44 -6.24 -4.49
CA ALA A 93 3.83 -7.51 -5.10
C ALA A 93 2.62 -8.25 -5.68
N THR A 94 2.86 -9.00 -6.75
CA THR A 94 1.89 -9.95 -7.30
C THR A 94 2.42 -11.37 -7.19
N MET A 95 1.50 -12.31 -7.03
CA MET A 95 1.83 -13.73 -6.98
C MET A 95 1.98 -14.30 -8.41
N PRO A 96 2.67 -15.44 -8.58
CA PRO A 96 2.79 -16.08 -9.88
C PRO A 96 1.43 -16.56 -10.37
N VAL A 97 1.23 -16.51 -11.68
CA VAL A 97 0.05 -17.03 -12.36
C VAL A 97 0.44 -18.24 -13.18
N SER A 98 -0.08 -19.40 -12.82
CA SER A 98 0.10 -20.63 -13.55
C SER A 98 -1.25 -21.27 -13.88
N ASN A 99 -1.36 -21.82 -15.10
CA ASN A 99 -2.55 -22.54 -15.56
C ASN A 99 -3.85 -21.70 -15.69
N ASP A 100 -3.75 -20.38 -15.92
CA ASP A 100 -4.93 -19.58 -16.27
C ASP A 100 -5.42 -19.98 -17.67
N ARG A 101 -6.70 -20.40 -17.76
CA ARG A 101 -7.30 -20.86 -19.02
C ARG A 101 -7.44 -19.78 -20.06
N THR A 102 -7.59 -18.53 -19.64
CA THR A 102 -7.69 -17.38 -20.54
C THR A 102 -6.34 -17.12 -21.23
N ARG A 103 -5.25 -17.51 -20.57
CA ARG A 103 -3.88 -17.34 -21.04
C ARG A 103 -3.23 -18.64 -21.55
N SER A 104 -4.02 -19.69 -21.84
CA SER A 104 -3.49 -20.95 -22.39
C SER A 104 -2.64 -20.66 -23.65
N ASP A 105 -1.49 -21.32 -23.74
CA ASP A 105 -0.49 -21.17 -24.81
C ASP A 105 0.17 -19.78 -24.90
N MET A 106 -0.02 -18.93 -23.89
CA MET A 106 0.73 -17.68 -23.71
C MET A 106 1.86 -17.87 -22.68
N PRO A 107 2.88 -17.01 -22.70
CA PRO A 107 3.89 -16.99 -21.64
C PRO A 107 3.26 -16.82 -20.26
N GLU A 108 3.74 -17.59 -19.29
CA GLU A 108 3.31 -17.46 -17.90
C GLU A 108 3.66 -16.10 -17.32
N LEU A 109 2.75 -15.56 -16.51
CA LEU A 109 3.05 -14.37 -15.71
C LEU A 109 3.92 -14.77 -14.52
N LYS A 110 5.15 -14.28 -14.52
CA LYS A 110 6.04 -14.46 -13.36
C LYS A 110 5.57 -13.59 -12.19
N PRO A 111 5.84 -13.98 -10.94
CA PRO A 111 5.58 -13.11 -9.81
C PRO A 111 6.32 -11.79 -9.99
N THR A 112 5.73 -10.69 -9.55
CA THR A 112 6.33 -9.37 -9.69
C THR A 112 6.48 -8.70 -8.33
N VAL A 113 7.47 -7.83 -8.23
CA VAL A 113 7.63 -6.89 -7.13
C VAL A 113 7.66 -5.47 -7.69
N GLU A 114 6.98 -4.57 -7.02
CA GLU A 114 7.03 -3.15 -7.29
C GLU A 114 7.77 -2.46 -6.16
N ALA A 115 8.70 -1.57 -6.50
CA ALA A 115 9.47 -0.79 -5.55
C ALA A 115 9.58 0.65 -6.03
N GLY A 116 9.49 1.58 -5.11
CA GLY A 116 9.55 3.01 -5.42
C GLY A 116 9.44 3.89 -4.19
N ILE A 117 8.96 5.10 -4.41
CA ILE A 117 8.78 6.10 -3.38
C ILE A 117 7.32 6.54 -3.30
N SER A 118 6.92 7.02 -2.14
CA SER A 118 5.62 7.66 -1.90
C SER A 118 5.82 9.02 -1.27
N LEU A 119 5.16 10.05 -1.80
CA LEU A 119 4.96 11.30 -1.11
C LEU A 119 3.64 11.21 -0.34
N ASP A 120 3.72 11.32 0.97
CA ASP A 120 2.58 11.19 1.87
C ASP A 120 2.31 12.56 2.50
N PHE A 121 1.17 13.17 2.15
CA PHE A 121 0.73 14.48 2.66
C PHE A 121 -0.20 14.27 3.84
N HIS A 122 0.18 14.79 4.99
CA HIS A 122 -0.62 14.73 6.21
C HIS A 122 -1.75 15.75 6.15
N LEU A 123 -2.97 15.29 5.90
CA LEU A 123 -4.12 16.18 5.72
C LEU A 123 -4.80 16.52 7.04
N TRP A 124 -4.93 15.51 7.91
CA TRP A 124 -5.64 15.69 9.17
C TRP A 124 -5.16 14.69 10.22
N ARG A 125 -5.16 15.12 11.47
CA ARG A 125 -4.88 14.33 12.66
C ARG A 125 -5.93 14.64 13.70
N GLY A 126 -6.54 13.62 14.31
CA GLY A 126 -7.42 13.79 15.48
C GLY A 126 -6.68 14.41 16.67
N ASP A 127 -7.40 15.05 17.56
CA ASP A 127 -6.82 15.74 18.72
C ASP A 127 -6.01 14.79 19.64
N ASP A 128 -6.38 13.52 19.69
CA ASP A 128 -5.68 12.49 20.46
C ASP A 128 -4.64 11.72 19.61
N GLY A 129 -4.46 12.07 18.33
CA GLY A 129 -3.55 11.46 17.39
C GLY A 129 -3.95 10.05 16.90
N ARG A 130 -5.08 9.52 17.36
CA ARG A 130 -5.52 8.14 17.05
C ARG A 130 -6.08 7.97 15.64
N VAL A 131 -6.60 9.03 15.06
CA VAL A 131 -7.14 8.99 13.70
C VAL A 131 -6.32 9.92 12.81
N LYS A 132 -5.92 9.40 11.67
CA LYS A 132 -5.07 10.09 10.69
C LYS A 132 -5.68 9.98 9.31
N ILE A 133 -5.59 11.05 8.53
CA ILE A 133 -5.94 11.06 7.11
C ILE A 133 -4.76 11.60 6.34
N ASP A 134 -4.25 10.78 5.44
CA ASP A 134 -3.13 11.12 4.56
C ASP A 134 -3.56 11.03 3.10
N PHE A 135 -2.98 11.88 2.26
CA PHE A 135 -3.01 11.70 0.80
C PHE A 135 -1.66 11.19 0.36
N LYS A 136 -1.64 9.98 -0.20
CA LYS A 136 -0.42 9.27 -0.62
C LYS A 136 -0.28 9.29 -2.13
N VAL A 137 0.94 9.46 -2.61
CA VAL A 137 1.27 9.48 -4.04
C VAL A 137 2.44 8.52 -4.31
N PRO A 138 2.22 7.20 -4.24
CA PRO A 138 3.26 6.24 -4.55
C PRO A 138 3.51 6.11 -6.06
N VAL A 139 4.78 6.16 -6.45
CA VAL A 139 5.29 5.85 -7.78
C VAL A 139 6.24 4.68 -7.66
N ARG A 140 5.95 3.58 -8.35
CA ARG A 140 6.71 2.33 -8.25
C ARG A 140 7.13 1.82 -9.61
N GLN A 141 8.34 1.29 -9.70
CA GLN A 141 8.82 0.50 -10.82
C GLN A 141 8.56 -0.98 -10.53
N ALA A 142 7.97 -1.68 -11.47
CA ALA A 142 7.68 -3.11 -11.37
C ALA A 142 8.75 -3.95 -12.06
N PHE A 143 9.07 -5.08 -11.43
CA PHE A 143 10.05 -6.07 -11.91
C PHE A 143 9.49 -7.47 -11.76
N THR A 144 9.84 -8.38 -12.67
CA THR A 144 9.60 -9.81 -12.49
C THR A 144 10.57 -10.39 -11.46
N LEU A 145 10.08 -11.31 -10.62
CA LEU A 145 10.93 -12.09 -9.70
C LEU A 145 11.53 -13.30 -10.41
N GLN A 146 12.47 -13.04 -11.34
CA GLN A 146 13.28 -14.02 -12.04
C GLN A 146 14.74 -13.55 -12.08
N MET A 147 15.65 -14.41 -12.50
CA MET A 147 17.07 -14.06 -12.62
C MET A 147 17.50 -14.05 -14.09
N PRO A 148 17.94 -12.90 -14.62
CA PRO A 148 17.93 -11.56 -14.03
C PRO A 148 16.50 -10.97 -13.95
N PRO A 149 16.22 -10.08 -12.98
CA PRO A 149 14.96 -9.37 -12.93
C PRO A 149 14.71 -8.54 -14.19
N GLN A 150 13.47 -8.56 -14.70
CA GLN A 150 13.09 -7.80 -15.88
C GLN A 150 12.15 -6.65 -15.48
N PRO A 151 12.46 -5.40 -15.87
CA PRO A 151 11.55 -4.29 -15.65
C PRO A 151 10.32 -4.45 -16.58
N ILE A 152 9.13 -4.34 -16.01
CA ILE A 152 7.87 -4.47 -16.75
C ILE A 152 7.06 -3.18 -16.79
N GLY A 153 7.58 -2.08 -16.26
CA GLY A 153 6.94 -0.78 -16.31
C GLY A 153 6.76 -0.16 -14.92
N TRP A 154 6.01 0.93 -14.86
CA TRP A 154 5.76 1.66 -13.61
C TRP A 154 4.26 1.86 -13.36
N THR A 155 3.95 2.07 -12.08
CA THR A 155 2.62 2.38 -11.56
C THR A 155 2.63 3.67 -10.76
N LEU A 156 1.47 4.34 -10.73
CA LEU A 156 1.18 5.50 -9.90
C LEU A 156 -0.20 5.29 -9.26
N THR A 157 -0.28 5.32 -7.94
CA THR A 157 -1.53 5.03 -7.20
C THR A 157 -1.87 6.12 -6.19
N PRO A 158 -2.17 7.37 -6.63
CA PRO A 158 -2.55 8.42 -5.69
C PRO A 158 -3.84 8.04 -4.97
N GLY A 159 -3.93 8.34 -3.68
CA GLY A 159 -5.13 7.98 -2.93
C GLY A 159 -5.14 8.48 -1.51
N PHE A 160 -6.29 8.35 -0.87
CA PHE A 160 -6.49 8.72 0.53
C PHE A 160 -6.32 7.48 1.41
N ARG A 161 -5.56 7.65 2.47
CA ARG A 161 -5.40 6.68 3.56
C ARG A 161 -6.02 7.25 4.83
N LEU A 162 -6.87 6.48 5.47
CA LEU A 162 -7.37 6.70 6.82
C LEU A 162 -6.82 5.61 7.71
N ASP A 163 -6.21 5.98 8.83
CA ASP A 163 -5.79 5.08 9.88
C ASP A 163 -6.47 5.46 11.19
N ALA A 164 -6.96 4.47 11.94
CA ALA A 164 -7.61 4.65 13.23
C ALA A 164 -7.07 3.64 14.24
N GLU A 165 -6.37 4.14 15.27
CA GLU A 165 -5.96 3.37 16.44
C GLU A 165 -7.13 3.24 17.42
N ASP A 166 -7.14 2.16 18.21
CA ASP A 166 -8.22 1.83 19.16
C ASP A 166 -9.60 1.86 18.50
N ALA A 167 -9.68 1.32 17.28
CA ALA A 167 -10.84 1.37 16.42
C ALA A 167 -12.12 0.89 17.13
N LEU A 168 -13.22 1.59 16.91
CA LEU A 168 -14.53 1.31 17.49
C LEU A 168 -14.53 1.24 19.02
N GLY A 169 -13.60 1.93 19.69
CA GLY A 169 -13.47 1.92 21.15
C GLY A 169 -12.86 0.65 21.72
N HIS A 170 -12.26 -0.20 20.89
CA HIS A 170 -11.58 -1.41 21.31
C HIS A 170 -10.06 -1.21 21.34
N PRO A 171 -9.41 -1.16 22.52
CA PRO A 171 -7.98 -0.90 22.66
C PRO A 171 -7.10 -1.90 21.88
N GLY A 172 -6.11 -1.35 21.17
CA GLY A 172 -5.10 -2.09 20.44
C GLY A 172 -5.57 -2.67 19.09
N TRP A 173 -6.80 -2.36 18.64
CA TRP A 173 -7.20 -2.59 17.26
C TRP A 173 -6.81 -1.39 16.39
N GLU A 174 -6.17 -1.66 15.28
CA GLU A 174 -5.81 -0.67 14.30
C GLU A 174 -6.57 -0.98 13.01
N PHE A 175 -7.30 0.01 12.54
CA PHE A 175 -8.13 -0.08 11.34
C PHE A 175 -7.59 0.88 10.29
N GLY A 176 -7.47 0.40 9.05
CA GLY A 176 -7.00 1.19 7.93
C GLY A 176 -7.91 1.10 6.73
N VAL A 177 -8.01 2.20 5.98
CA VAL A 177 -8.70 2.25 4.67
C VAL A 177 -7.84 3.02 3.70
N PHE A 178 -7.61 2.45 2.52
CA PHE A 178 -7.00 3.16 1.40
C PHE A 178 -7.92 3.13 0.18
N THR A 179 -8.03 4.24 -0.52
CA THR A 179 -8.80 4.31 -1.77
C THR A 179 -8.20 5.33 -2.74
N GLY A 180 -8.19 4.98 -4.02
CA GLY A 180 -7.71 5.87 -5.07
C GLY A 180 -7.64 5.22 -6.44
N PRO A 181 -7.41 6.01 -7.51
CA PRO A 181 -7.17 5.51 -8.85
C PRO A 181 -5.78 4.86 -8.95
N LEU A 182 -5.64 3.97 -9.92
CA LEU A 182 -4.38 3.39 -10.34
C LEU A 182 -4.11 3.79 -11.78
N PHE A 183 -2.89 4.22 -12.04
CA PHE A 183 -2.37 4.50 -13.37
C PHE A 183 -1.15 3.63 -13.63
N ALA A 184 -0.99 3.17 -14.87
CA ALA A 184 0.17 2.39 -15.26
C ALA A 184 0.63 2.75 -16.67
N ASN A 185 1.91 2.57 -16.95
CA ASN A 185 2.39 2.80 -18.29
C ASN A 185 2.08 1.62 -19.22
N ARG A 186 2.31 1.83 -20.53
CA ARG A 186 2.05 0.82 -21.55
C ARG A 186 2.81 -0.49 -21.30
N HIS A 187 4.04 -0.43 -20.79
CA HIS A 187 4.84 -1.63 -20.51
C HIS A 187 4.20 -2.49 -19.42
N TYR A 188 3.76 -1.85 -18.32
CA TYR A 188 3.09 -2.54 -17.23
C TYR A 188 1.78 -3.18 -17.69
N ASN A 189 0.89 -2.40 -18.32
CA ASN A 189 -0.37 -2.93 -18.84
C ASN A 189 -0.13 -3.99 -19.91
N GLY A 190 0.88 -3.79 -20.76
CA GLY A 190 1.24 -4.74 -21.82
C GLY A 190 1.66 -6.10 -21.30
N TYR A 191 2.37 -6.15 -20.18
CA TYR A 191 2.78 -7.40 -19.54
C TYR A 191 1.59 -8.28 -19.18
N PHE A 192 0.49 -7.69 -18.69
CA PHE A 192 -0.69 -8.42 -18.26
C PHE A 192 -1.75 -8.59 -19.35
N TYR A 193 -1.95 -7.62 -20.24
CA TYR A 193 -3.16 -7.51 -21.07
C TYR A 193 -2.90 -7.51 -22.58
N THR A 194 -1.68 -7.48 -23.05
CA THR A 194 -1.37 -7.60 -24.50
C THR A 194 -1.50 -9.05 -24.94
N VAL A 195 -2.16 -9.25 -26.09
CA VAL A 195 -2.21 -10.51 -26.84
C VAL A 195 -1.45 -10.28 -28.14
N GLU A 196 -0.22 -10.81 -28.21
CA GLU A 196 0.59 -10.74 -29.42
C GLU A 196 -0.06 -11.54 -30.57
N PRO A 197 0.12 -11.16 -31.85
CA PRO A 197 -0.51 -11.84 -32.98
C PRO A 197 -0.28 -13.35 -33.03
N GLN A 198 0.91 -13.83 -32.62
CA GLN A 198 1.21 -15.27 -32.57
C GLN A 198 0.45 -16.03 -31.46
N ASN A 199 -0.07 -15.33 -30.48
CA ASN A 199 -0.89 -15.87 -29.37
C ASN A 199 -2.37 -15.67 -29.58
N ALA A 200 -2.77 -15.06 -30.71
CA ALA A 200 -4.17 -14.81 -31.02
C ALA A 200 -4.91 -16.09 -31.39
N THR A 201 -6.16 -16.19 -30.96
CA THR A 201 -7.08 -17.25 -31.32
C THR A 201 -8.44 -16.64 -31.69
N ALA A 202 -9.37 -17.45 -32.21
CA ALA A 202 -10.72 -16.96 -32.53
C ALA A 202 -11.47 -16.40 -31.28
N SER A 203 -11.21 -16.92 -30.11
CA SER A 203 -11.81 -16.46 -28.85
C SER A 203 -10.96 -15.45 -28.08
N ARG A 204 -9.73 -15.23 -28.50
CA ARG A 204 -8.77 -14.31 -27.91
C ARG A 204 -8.03 -13.58 -29.05
N PRO A 205 -8.63 -12.55 -29.65
CA PRO A 205 -8.01 -11.79 -30.74
C PRO A 205 -6.76 -11.06 -30.28
N ALA A 206 -5.89 -10.70 -31.23
CA ALA A 206 -4.73 -9.86 -30.96
C ALA A 206 -5.16 -8.53 -30.35
N TYR A 207 -4.46 -8.07 -29.33
CA TYR A 207 -4.76 -6.86 -28.59
C TYR A 207 -3.49 -6.20 -28.08
N GLN A 208 -3.41 -4.89 -28.21
CA GLN A 208 -2.25 -4.12 -27.75
C GLN A 208 -2.68 -3.18 -26.61
N ALA A 209 -2.30 -3.50 -25.38
CA ALA A 209 -2.61 -2.65 -24.24
C ALA A 209 -1.87 -1.31 -24.30
N THR A 210 -2.52 -0.25 -23.82
CA THR A 210 -1.98 1.11 -23.74
C THR A 210 -1.70 1.50 -22.28
N GLY A 211 -1.00 2.62 -22.07
CA GLY A 211 -0.81 3.21 -20.74
C GLY A 211 -1.91 4.21 -20.42
N GLY A 212 -2.17 4.41 -19.13
CA GLY A 212 -3.17 5.35 -18.64
C GLY A 212 -3.86 4.88 -17.36
N TYR A 213 -5.12 5.26 -17.22
CA TYR A 213 -5.95 4.82 -16.08
C TYR A 213 -6.12 3.30 -16.13
N ALA A 214 -5.78 2.66 -15.03
CA ALA A 214 -5.75 1.20 -14.92
C ALA A 214 -6.76 0.67 -13.89
N GLY A 215 -7.72 1.49 -13.47
CA GLY A 215 -8.76 1.14 -12.50
C GLY A 215 -8.66 1.92 -11.20
N SER A 216 -9.52 1.60 -10.26
CA SER A 216 -9.52 2.15 -8.91
C SER A 216 -9.44 1.04 -7.88
N GLN A 217 -8.93 1.35 -6.70
CA GLN A 217 -8.76 0.39 -5.61
C GLN A 217 -9.37 0.89 -4.31
N PHE A 218 -9.83 -0.07 -3.51
CA PHE A 218 -10.32 0.12 -2.16
C PHE A 218 -9.77 -1.01 -1.29
N ILE A 219 -9.00 -0.66 -0.27
CA ILE A 219 -8.35 -1.62 0.63
C ILE A 219 -8.79 -1.30 2.05
N VAL A 220 -9.19 -2.32 2.77
CA VAL A 220 -9.48 -2.26 4.21
C VAL A 220 -8.56 -3.22 4.91
N ASP A 221 -7.92 -2.78 5.96
CA ASP A 221 -7.11 -3.62 6.83
C ASP A 221 -7.50 -3.44 8.30
N LEU A 222 -7.32 -4.50 9.05
CA LEU A 222 -7.57 -4.54 10.48
C LEU A 222 -6.49 -5.38 11.15
N THR A 223 -5.83 -4.79 12.14
CA THR A 223 -4.75 -5.48 12.85
C THR A 223 -4.89 -5.34 14.36
N LYS A 224 -4.30 -6.28 15.10
CA LYS A 224 -4.17 -6.19 16.54
C LYS A 224 -2.88 -6.82 17.02
N ARG A 225 -2.16 -6.06 17.83
CA ARG A 225 -0.96 -6.54 18.50
C ARG A 225 -1.29 -6.96 19.93
N PHE A 226 -0.91 -8.18 20.25
CA PHE A 226 -0.95 -8.75 21.61
C PHE A 226 0.47 -8.88 22.16
N PRO A 227 0.67 -9.14 23.46
CA PRO A 227 2.03 -9.22 24.04
C PRO A 227 2.95 -10.28 23.40
N LYS A 228 2.41 -11.36 22.85
CA LYS A 228 3.17 -12.49 22.29
C LYS A 228 2.83 -12.84 20.84
N TYR A 229 1.81 -12.25 20.27
CA TYR A 229 1.39 -12.52 18.91
C TYR A 229 0.73 -11.29 18.29
N TRP A 230 0.70 -11.26 16.99
CA TRP A 230 0.04 -10.27 16.17
C TRP A 230 -0.95 -10.96 15.24
N VAL A 231 -2.09 -10.33 15.03
CA VAL A 231 -3.12 -10.79 14.09
C VAL A 231 -3.41 -9.66 13.13
N GLY A 232 -3.50 -9.97 11.86
CA GLY A 232 -3.85 -8.99 10.84
C GLY A 232 -4.68 -9.62 9.73
N GLY A 233 -5.46 -8.78 9.05
CA GLY A 233 -6.19 -9.17 7.87
C GLY A 233 -6.51 -7.97 7.01
N PHE A 234 -6.73 -8.23 5.71
CA PHE A 234 -7.12 -7.21 4.76
C PHE A 234 -8.09 -7.75 3.73
N VAL A 235 -8.85 -6.84 3.14
CA VAL A 235 -9.65 -7.05 1.94
C VAL A 235 -9.32 -5.95 0.95
N ARG A 236 -8.97 -6.33 -0.28
CA ARG A 236 -8.71 -5.44 -1.41
C ARG A 236 -9.76 -5.69 -2.48
N TYR A 237 -10.44 -4.64 -2.87
CA TYR A 237 -11.33 -4.59 -4.01
C TYR A 237 -10.79 -3.63 -5.04
N GLU A 238 -10.83 -4.01 -6.32
CA GLU A 238 -10.51 -3.11 -7.42
C GLU A 238 -11.56 -3.18 -8.51
N SER A 239 -11.87 -2.01 -9.08
CA SER A 239 -12.70 -1.87 -10.27
C SER A 239 -11.83 -1.54 -11.46
N LEU A 240 -11.99 -2.28 -12.54
CA LEU A 240 -11.35 -2.04 -13.84
C LEU A 240 -12.24 -1.24 -14.78
N ALA A 241 -13.44 -0.86 -14.36
CA ALA A 241 -14.36 -0.10 -15.19
C ALA A 241 -13.71 1.19 -15.72
N GLY A 242 -13.67 1.35 -17.04
CA GLY A 242 -13.01 2.46 -17.73
C GLY A 242 -11.48 2.40 -17.76
N ALA A 243 -10.87 1.29 -17.35
CA ALA A 243 -9.43 1.09 -17.54
C ALA A 243 -9.08 1.08 -19.04
N VAL A 244 -7.92 1.63 -19.40
CA VAL A 244 -7.48 1.72 -20.82
C VAL A 244 -7.27 0.36 -21.50
N PHE A 245 -7.50 -0.72 -20.81
CA PHE A 245 -7.38 -2.10 -21.27
C PHE A 245 -8.63 -2.96 -20.92
N ASP A 246 -9.74 -2.35 -20.55
CA ASP A 246 -10.95 -3.07 -20.13
C ASP A 246 -11.59 -3.91 -21.27
N ASP A 247 -11.33 -3.54 -22.52
CA ASP A 247 -11.69 -4.26 -23.74
C ASP A 247 -10.70 -5.38 -24.13
N SER A 248 -9.62 -5.60 -23.35
CA SER A 248 -8.70 -6.71 -23.61
C SER A 248 -9.39 -8.07 -23.48
N PRO A 249 -9.17 -9.02 -24.41
CA PRO A 249 -9.74 -10.36 -24.31
C PRO A 249 -9.23 -11.14 -23.08
N LEU A 250 -8.21 -10.64 -22.39
CA LEU A 250 -7.70 -11.18 -21.14
C LEU A 250 -8.45 -10.66 -19.91
N VAL A 251 -9.24 -9.59 -20.03
CA VAL A 251 -10.13 -9.09 -18.97
C VAL A 251 -11.44 -9.85 -19.03
N ARG A 252 -11.66 -10.73 -18.07
CA ARG A 252 -12.86 -11.57 -17.96
C ARG A 252 -13.85 -11.08 -16.91
N ARG A 253 -13.39 -10.21 -16.02
CA ARG A 253 -14.17 -9.53 -14.98
C ARG A 253 -13.68 -8.10 -14.81
N GLU A 254 -14.58 -7.17 -14.62
CA GLU A 254 -14.25 -5.76 -14.33
C GLU A 254 -13.91 -5.52 -12.86
N ASN A 255 -13.91 -6.56 -12.04
CA ASN A 255 -13.57 -6.45 -10.63
C ASN A 255 -12.51 -7.49 -10.23
N TYR A 256 -11.72 -7.11 -9.26
CA TYR A 256 -10.69 -7.95 -8.65
C TYR A 256 -10.85 -7.94 -7.13
N TRP A 257 -10.67 -9.10 -6.53
CA TRP A 257 -10.68 -9.27 -5.10
C TRP A 257 -9.42 -9.98 -4.64
N ALA A 258 -8.84 -9.47 -3.55
CA ALA A 258 -7.85 -10.18 -2.76
C ALA A 258 -8.19 -10.02 -1.28
N ALA A 259 -7.94 -11.06 -0.49
CA ALA A 259 -8.13 -11.01 0.95
C ALA A 259 -7.07 -11.89 1.62
N GLY A 260 -6.60 -11.45 2.77
CA GLY A 260 -5.64 -12.19 3.55
C GLY A 260 -5.90 -12.09 5.04
N ILE A 261 -5.51 -13.13 5.75
CA ILE A 261 -5.46 -13.16 7.21
C ILE A 261 -4.14 -13.79 7.64
N VAL A 262 -3.55 -13.27 8.70
CA VAL A 262 -2.28 -13.76 9.24
C VAL A 262 -2.32 -13.77 10.76
N PHE A 263 -1.70 -14.79 11.33
CA PHE A 263 -1.37 -14.88 12.73
C PHE A 263 0.14 -15.09 12.87
N ALA A 264 0.82 -14.21 13.61
CA ALA A 264 2.27 -14.25 13.78
C ALA A 264 2.63 -14.31 15.26
N TRP A 265 3.55 -15.21 15.63
CA TRP A 265 4.15 -15.27 16.97
C TRP A 265 5.41 -14.44 17.02
N MET A 266 5.53 -13.60 18.05
CA MET A 266 6.75 -12.86 18.36
C MET A 266 7.74 -13.80 19.04
N ILE A 267 8.90 -13.96 18.41
CA ILE A 267 9.96 -14.86 18.87
C ILE A 267 10.98 -14.07 19.68
N GLY A 268 11.30 -12.84 19.23
CA GLY A 268 12.26 -12.00 19.90
C GLY A 268 11.94 -10.51 19.78
N ARG A 269 12.40 -9.74 20.74
CA ARG A 269 12.27 -8.27 20.75
C ARG A 269 13.46 -7.61 21.44
N SER A 270 13.74 -6.36 21.05
CA SER A 270 14.74 -5.53 21.69
C SER A 270 14.37 -5.18 23.14
N THR A 271 15.36 -5.10 24.01
CA THR A 271 15.23 -4.48 25.33
C THR A 271 15.32 -2.95 25.26
N GLN A 272 15.87 -2.42 24.16
CA GLN A 272 15.91 -0.99 23.90
C GLN A 272 14.52 -0.53 23.45
N MET A 273 13.95 0.44 24.18
CA MET A 273 12.70 1.09 23.84
C MET A 273 12.98 2.41 23.12
N VAL A 274 12.14 2.76 22.16
CA VAL A 274 12.21 4.02 21.39
C VAL A 274 10.85 4.69 21.40
N ALA A 275 10.85 6.01 21.39
CA ALA A 275 9.62 6.80 21.29
C ALA A 275 9.17 6.82 19.83
N VAL A 276 7.99 6.27 19.56
CA VAL A 276 7.36 6.28 18.23
C VAL A 276 6.27 7.36 18.23
N PRO A 277 6.28 8.30 17.27
CA PRO A 277 5.21 9.30 17.14
C PRO A 277 3.86 8.59 16.89
N ARG A 278 2.82 9.08 17.57
CA ARG A 278 1.43 8.68 17.29
C ARG A 278 0.86 9.41 16.11
#